data_a3143cb909f977a2f22f2e5b22d12020
#
_entry.id   a3143cb909f977a2f22f2e5b22d12020
#
_cell.length_a   1.000
_cell.length_b   1.000
_cell.length_c   1.000
_cell.angle_alpha   90.00
_cell.angle_beta   90.00
_cell.angle_gamma   90.00
#
_symmetry.space_group_name_H-M   'P 1'
#
loop_
_entity.id
_entity.type
_entity.pdbx_description
1 polymer ?
#
loop_
_entity_poly.entity_id
_entity_poly.type
_entity_poly.pdbx_seq_one_letter_code
_entity_poly.pdbx_strand_id
1 'polypeptide(L)'
;MDSKTVPTLGETLKQLGMLQSALAQQLTETLELPLEQAFGRILKQPAITESHPFLNSFSDNLNEYLEQTGKKNNALCDSIIQCPAMQQADHSGILLDDEIFLNNLFFSMALSSKNIPYGLTIQCSTVKCISARAPLKGPLFLKDGNQPVRLSDLSNSQLKSRSFCNLPTPFQISISAPADQQDSRWKRLREMWNTKTFTCAEDAFIAINTELGKQIKYATGTEIVFLDERFTSFLAAKQLLNAQLPLADMIFDATLRSLILNIKETTIDSDDNFVLGHDLTDFFYFKSEQKLELLAIENCTTGAELILKRRSDGTVLARVGKRELVRMLEDGRLFCDRFLGYFVRCFGTGLKALGGTSQQDSVGLYQSILRKSNTQLQFMNTPFENLCFRDELTFLAGAPFFEGIDSSLLDSINQSSTDNLGSFIELIKTRKVKQLIGNFQSCHYLLKNAVKNKERQ
;
A
#
# COMPACT_ATOMS: atom_id res chain seq x y z
N MET A 1 7.60 -3.60 35.70
CA MET A 1 6.86 -3.70 34.43
C MET A 1 6.19 -5.05 34.43
N ASP A 2 4.89 -5.09 34.66
CA ASP A 2 4.13 -6.33 34.70
C ASP A 2 4.23 -7.03 33.33
N SER A 3 4.67 -8.29 33.38
CA SER A 3 4.66 -9.18 32.21
C SER A 3 3.21 -9.47 31.86
N LYS A 4 2.57 -8.56 31.09
CA LYS A 4 1.28 -8.86 30.48
C LYS A 4 1.51 -10.04 29.53
N THR A 5 0.99 -11.20 29.90
CA THR A 5 0.95 -12.37 29.03
C THR A 5 0.36 -11.99 27.68
N VAL A 6 1.10 -12.27 26.61
CA VAL A 6 0.61 -12.07 25.24
C VAL A 6 -0.62 -12.97 25.06
N PRO A 7 -1.78 -12.44 24.62
CA PRO A 7 -2.98 -13.25 24.48
C PRO A 7 -2.76 -14.35 23.43
N THR A 8 -3.37 -15.50 23.65
CA THR A 8 -3.35 -16.59 22.68
C THR A 8 -4.11 -16.21 21.41
N LEU A 9 -3.82 -16.88 20.29
CA LEU A 9 -4.56 -16.67 19.03
C LEU A 9 -6.09 -16.81 19.25
N GLY A 10 -6.53 -17.78 20.04
CA GLY A 10 -7.96 -17.98 20.33
C GLY A 10 -8.57 -16.81 21.11
N GLU A 11 -7.87 -16.25 22.09
CA GLU A 11 -8.33 -15.06 22.83
C GLU A 11 -8.36 -13.83 21.91
N THR A 12 -7.33 -13.67 21.06
CA THR A 12 -7.27 -12.60 20.08
C THR A 12 -8.44 -12.66 19.09
N LEU A 13 -8.71 -13.81 18.52
CA LEU A 13 -9.84 -14.01 17.59
C LEU A 13 -11.20 -13.81 18.26
N LYS A 14 -11.35 -14.26 19.51
CA LYS A 14 -12.57 -14.01 20.28
C LYS A 14 -12.80 -12.53 20.51
N GLN A 15 -11.78 -11.79 20.87
CA GLN A 15 -11.86 -10.33 21.06
C GLN A 15 -12.15 -9.61 19.74
N LEU A 16 -11.49 -9.96 18.63
CA LEU A 16 -11.78 -9.43 17.29
C LEU A 16 -13.20 -9.77 16.83
N GLY A 17 -13.68 -10.99 17.11
CA GLY A 17 -15.05 -11.40 16.81
C GLY A 17 -16.11 -10.58 17.58
N MET A 18 -15.83 -10.25 18.85
CA MET A 18 -16.70 -9.35 19.64
C MET A 18 -16.80 -7.93 19.07
N LEU A 19 -15.80 -7.51 18.29
CA LEU A 19 -15.74 -6.21 17.62
C LEU A 19 -16.35 -6.25 16.22
N GLN A 20 -16.88 -7.39 15.78
CA GLN A 20 -17.39 -7.62 14.41
C GLN A 20 -16.38 -7.27 13.33
N SER A 21 -15.09 -7.52 13.61
CA SER A 21 -14.00 -7.23 12.68
C SER A 21 -14.08 -8.15 11.46
N ALA A 22 -14.05 -7.58 10.26
CA ALA A 22 -13.95 -8.33 9.00
C ALA A 22 -12.70 -9.20 8.96
N LEU A 23 -11.61 -8.76 9.62
CA LEU A 23 -10.40 -9.55 9.82
C LEU A 23 -10.66 -10.83 10.62
N ALA A 24 -11.43 -10.74 11.71
CA ALA A 24 -11.77 -11.91 12.54
C ALA A 24 -12.59 -12.93 11.73
N GLN A 25 -13.54 -12.47 10.95
CA GLN A 25 -14.34 -13.32 10.08
C GLN A 25 -13.45 -14.03 9.06
N GLN A 26 -12.61 -13.30 8.34
CA GLN A 26 -11.70 -13.86 7.34
C GLN A 26 -10.74 -14.89 7.94
N LEU A 27 -10.13 -14.58 9.08
CA LEU A 27 -9.24 -15.51 9.77
C LEU A 27 -9.99 -16.77 10.22
N THR A 28 -11.17 -16.61 10.82
CA THR A 28 -11.99 -17.75 11.26
C THR A 28 -12.33 -18.69 10.10
N GLU A 29 -12.64 -18.14 8.93
CA GLU A 29 -12.96 -18.90 7.74
C GLU A 29 -11.75 -19.61 7.12
N THR A 30 -10.54 -19.14 7.39
CA THR A 30 -9.31 -19.66 6.74
C THR A 30 -8.39 -20.44 7.66
N LEU A 31 -8.53 -20.34 9.00
CA LEU A 31 -7.60 -20.95 9.98
C LEU A 31 -7.36 -22.44 9.79
N GLU A 32 -8.39 -23.19 9.50
CA GLU A 32 -8.30 -24.66 9.34
C GLU A 32 -7.95 -25.09 7.92
N LEU A 33 -7.85 -24.17 6.99
CA LEU A 33 -7.50 -24.46 5.61
C LEU A 33 -5.98 -24.55 5.44
N PRO A 34 -5.48 -25.42 4.56
CA PRO A 34 -4.15 -25.27 3.99
C PRO A 34 -3.98 -23.89 3.36
N LEU A 35 -2.78 -23.33 3.43
CA LEU A 35 -2.50 -21.98 2.95
C LEU A 35 -2.92 -21.77 1.48
N GLU A 36 -2.67 -22.76 0.63
CA GLU A 36 -3.05 -22.71 -0.79
C GLU A 36 -4.57 -22.57 -0.98
N GLN A 37 -5.36 -23.29 -0.17
CA GLN A 37 -6.82 -23.17 -0.21
C GLN A 37 -7.31 -21.83 0.37
N ALA A 38 -6.63 -21.32 1.41
CA ALA A 38 -6.91 -20.00 1.96
C ALA A 38 -6.69 -18.90 0.91
N PHE A 39 -5.62 -18.99 0.12
CA PHE A 39 -5.39 -18.08 -1.02
C PHE A 39 -6.51 -18.14 -2.06
N GLY A 40 -6.99 -19.33 -2.38
CA GLY A 40 -8.14 -19.51 -3.26
C GLY A 40 -9.37 -18.74 -2.79
N ARG A 41 -9.63 -18.71 -1.47
CA ARG A 41 -10.71 -17.90 -0.86
C ARG A 41 -10.42 -16.41 -0.88
N ILE A 42 -9.20 -16.02 -0.50
CA ILE A 42 -8.77 -14.61 -0.46
C ILE A 42 -8.88 -13.97 -1.84
N LEU A 43 -8.47 -14.67 -2.89
CA LEU A 43 -8.56 -14.20 -4.27
C LEU A 43 -9.87 -14.61 -4.97
N LYS A 44 -10.85 -15.18 -4.23
CA LYS A 44 -12.15 -15.49 -4.82
C LYS A 44 -12.76 -14.19 -5.36
N GLN A 45 -13.00 -14.17 -6.65
CA GLN A 45 -13.75 -13.12 -7.29
C GLN A 45 -15.24 -13.41 -7.13
N PRO A 46 -16.11 -12.43 -6.87
CA PRO A 46 -17.50 -12.59 -7.20
C PRO A 46 -17.59 -12.92 -8.68
N ALA A 47 -18.58 -13.70 -9.08
CA ALA A 47 -18.85 -13.94 -10.49
C ALA A 47 -19.13 -12.59 -11.16
N ILE A 48 -18.10 -11.92 -11.65
CA ILE A 48 -18.24 -10.78 -12.54
C ILE A 48 -18.61 -11.39 -13.89
N THR A 49 -19.89 -11.46 -14.15
CA THR A 49 -20.46 -12.06 -15.37
C THR A 49 -20.26 -11.19 -16.61
N GLU A 50 -19.78 -9.95 -16.43
CA GLU A 50 -19.51 -9.01 -17.51
C GLU A 50 -18.21 -8.24 -17.23
N SER A 51 -17.45 -7.91 -18.27
CA SER A 51 -16.26 -7.07 -18.18
C SER A 51 -16.64 -5.72 -17.57
N HIS A 52 -16.16 -5.45 -16.37
CA HIS A 52 -16.51 -4.22 -15.66
C HIS A 52 -15.81 -3.03 -16.35
N PRO A 53 -16.54 -2.02 -16.87
CA PRO A 53 -15.96 -0.95 -17.68
C PRO A 53 -14.84 -0.17 -16.94
N PHE A 54 -14.95 -0.03 -15.63
CA PHE A 54 -13.93 0.66 -14.83
C PHE A 54 -12.66 -0.17 -14.64
N LEU A 55 -12.77 -1.50 -14.59
CA LEU A 55 -11.62 -2.40 -14.55
C LEU A 55 -10.88 -2.39 -15.89
N ASN A 56 -11.60 -2.39 -17.01
CA ASN A 56 -11.00 -2.26 -18.33
C ASN A 56 -10.28 -0.91 -18.46
N SER A 57 -10.92 0.18 -18.03
CA SER A 57 -10.28 1.51 -18.00
C SER A 57 -9.03 1.55 -17.15
N PHE A 58 -9.00 0.83 -16.01
CA PHE A 58 -7.79 0.70 -15.19
C PHE A 58 -6.69 -0.04 -15.97
N SER A 59 -7.02 -1.15 -16.63
CA SER A 59 -6.09 -1.94 -17.44
C SER A 59 -5.52 -1.13 -18.59
N ASP A 60 -6.35 -0.36 -19.30
CA ASP A 60 -5.93 0.53 -20.40
C ASP A 60 -4.97 1.62 -19.89
N ASN A 61 -5.31 2.26 -18.76
CA ASN A 61 -4.47 3.28 -18.14
C ASN A 61 -3.14 2.68 -17.64
N LEU A 62 -3.16 1.46 -17.10
CA LEU A 62 -1.94 0.75 -16.71
C LEU A 62 -1.05 0.48 -17.92
N ASN A 63 -1.63 0.01 -19.02
CA ASN A 63 -0.88 -0.22 -20.26
C ASN A 63 -0.27 1.09 -20.80
N GLU A 64 -1.05 2.18 -20.85
CA GLU A 64 -0.58 3.50 -21.27
C GLU A 64 0.60 3.97 -20.39
N TYR A 65 0.49 3.85 -19.06
CA TYR A 65 1.56 4.23 -18.13
C TYR A 65 2.83 3.41 -18.34
N LEU A 66 2.68 2.11 -18.52
CA LEU A 66 3.80 1.21 -18.78
C LEU A 66 4.48 1.51 -20.12
N GLU A 67 3.73 1.87 -21.17
CA GLU A 67 4.29 2.29 -22.44
C GLU A 67 5.06 3.61 -22.32
N GLN A 68 4.51 4.61 -21.62
CA GLN A 68 5.16 5.90 -21.40
C GLN A 68 6.47 5.75 -20.58
N THR A 69 6.53 4.77 -19.68
CA THR A 69 7.74 4.49 -18.87
C THR A 69 8.69 3.47 -19.49
N GLY A 70 8.43 3.04 -20.74
CA GLY A 70 9.26 2.07 -21.45
C GLY A 70 9.19 0.63 -20.89
N LYS A 71 8.13 0.30 -20.13
CA LYS A 71 7.95 -0.99 -19.43
C LYS A 71 6.75 -1.78 -19.94
N LYS A 72 6.42 -1.67 -21.25
CA LYS A 72 5.24 -2.33 -21.83
C LYS A 72 5.11 -3.78 -21.41
N ASN A 73 3.95 -4.15 -20.85
CA ASN A 73 3.65 -5.51 -20.38
C ASN A 73 2.15 -5.82 -20.50
N ASN A 74 1.71 -6.23 -21.69
CA ASN A 74 0.31 -6.57 -21.94
C ASN A 74 -0.17 -7.74 -21.07
N ALA A 75 0.71 -8.71 -20.77
CA ALA A 75 0.35 -9.86 -19.97
C ALA A 75 0.05 -9.50 -18.50
N LEU A 76 0.61 -8.40 -17.97
CA LEU A 76 0.21 -7.86 -16.68
C LEU A 76 -1.23 -7.32 -16.74
N CYS A 77 -1.57 -6.59 -17.79
CA CYS A 77 -2.93 -6.05 -17.99
C CYS A 77 -3.97 -7.18 -18.05
N ASP A 78 -3.67 -8.24 -18.81
CA ASP A 78 -4.52 -9.43 -18.88
C ASP A 78 -4.64 -10.13 -17.52
N SER A 79 -3.56 -10.22 -16.78
CA SER A 79 -3.55 -10.81 -15.42
C SER A 79 -4.42 -10.02 -14.44
N ILE A 80 -4.41 -8.70 -14.50
CA ILE A 80 -5.25 -7.82 -13.67
C ILE A 80 -6.73 -8.00 -14.02
N ILE A 81 -7.08 -8.17 -15.30
CA ILE A 81 -8.47 -8.45 -15.71
C ILE A 81 -8.91 -9.83 -15.20
N GLN A 82 -8.04 -10.85 -15.31
CA GLN A 82 -8.35 -12.20 -14.85
C GLN A 82 -8.45 -12.31 -13.33
N CYS A 83 -7.61 -11.58 -12.60
CA CYS A 83 -7.58 -11.55 -11.15
C CYS A 83 -7.43 -10.10 -10.66
N PRO A 84 -8.53 -9.34 -10.51
CA PRO A 84 -8.50 -7.94 -10.13
C PRO A 84 -8.05 -7.78 -8.67
N ALA A 85 -6.77 -7.97 -8.42
CA ALA A 85 -6.11 -7.80 -7.14
C ALA A 85 -4.73 -7.17 -7.33
N MET A 86 -4.36 -6.29 -6.41
CA MET A 86 -3.01 -5.76 -6.34
C MET A 86 -2.55 -5.70 -4.90
N GLN A 87 -1.25 -5.74 -4.71
CA GLN A 87 -0.68 -5.48 -3.41
C GLN A 87 -0.37 -4.00 -3.27
N GLN A 88 -0.82 -3.44 -2.18
CA GLN A 88 -0.45 -2.11 -1.76
C GLN A 88 0.49 -2.21 -0.58
N ALA A 89 1.75 -1.82 -0.80
CA ALA A 89 2.69 -1.70 0.29
C ALA A 89 2.46 -0.38 1.01
N ASP A 90 2.29 -0.42 2.32
CA ASP A 90 2.12 0.79 3.14
C ASP A 90 3.39 1.66 3.15
N HIS A 91 4.53 1.08 2.81
CA HIS A 91 5.82 1.76 2.78
C HIS A 91 6.61 1.37 1.54
N SER A 92 7.35 2.32 0.98
CA SER A 92 8.42 1.99 0.06
C SER A 92 9.49 1.21 0.82
N GLY A 93 9.94 0.12 0.23
CA GLY A 93 10.99 -0.70 0.81
C GLY A 93 11.49 -1.72 -0.20
N ILE A 94 12.60 -2.37 0.12
CA ILE A 94 13.17 -3.40 -0.74
C ILE A 94 12.87 -4.80 -0.21
N LEU A 95 12.86 -5.79 -1.10
CA LEU A 95 12.55 -7.20 -0.81
C LEU A 95 13.59 -7.91 0.10
N LEU A 96 14.49 -7.15 0.71
CA LEU A 96 15.36 -7.63 1.80
C LEU A 96 14.77 -7.35 3.18
N ASP A 97 13.71 -6.54 3.28
CA ASP A 97 12.89 -6.44 4.48
C ASP A 97 11.96 -7.65 4.52
N ASP A 98 11.96 -8.39 5.62
CA ASP A 98 11.23 -9.64 5.76
C ASP A 98 9.72 -9.46 5.53
N GLU A 99 9.14 -8.38 6.06
CA GLU A 99 7.71 -8.11 5.88
C GLU A 99 7.37 -7.84 4.41
N ILE A 100 8.18 -7.04 3.73
CA ILE A 100 7.97 -6.70 2.32
C ILE A 100 8.18 -7.93 1.44
N PHE A 101 9.23 -8.73 1.71
CA PHE A 101 9.51 -9.96 0.99
C PHE A 101 8.33 -10.94 1.12
N LEU A 102 7.90 -11.21 2.34
CA LEU A 102 6.86 -12.19 2.63
C LEU A 102 5.51 -11.76 2.05
N ASN A 103 5.16 -10.48 2.13
CA ASN A 103 3.94 -9.97 1.50
C ASN A 103 3.94 -10.23 -0.01
N ASN A 104 5.05 -9.97 -0.69
CA ASN A 104 5.16 -10.20 -2.13
C ASN A 104 5.24 -11.70 -2.49
N LEU A 105 5.93 -12.51 -1.68
CA LEU A 105 5.96 -13.96 -1.84
C LEU A 105 4.55 -14.56 -1.75
N PHE A 106 3.77 -14.19 -0.73
CA PHE A 106 2.41 -14.71 -0.56
C PHE A 106 1.46 -14.24 -1.65
N PHE A 107 1.59 -13.00 -2.07
CA PHE A 107 0.81 -12.51 -3.19
C PHE A 107 1.13 -13.30 -4.46
N SER A 108 2.41 -13.52 -4.74
CA SER A 108 2.85 -14.32 -5.87
C SER A 108 2.36 -15.77 -5.79
N MET A 109 2.44 -16.42 -4.61
CA MET A 109 1.90 -17.77 -4.40
C MET A 109 0.38 -17.83 -4.62
N ALA A 110 -0.34 -16.81 -4.13
CA ALA A 110 -1.79 -16.72 -4.29
C ALA A 110 -2.19 -16.60 -5.77
N LEU A 111 -1.48 -15.82 -6.55
CA LEU A 111 -1.69 -15.67 -8.00
C LEU A 111 -1.30 -16.97 -8.74
N SER A 112 -0.16 -17.56 -8.37
CA SER A 112 0.32 -18.82 -8.93
C SER A 112 -0.70 -19.96 -8.75
N SER A 113 -1.37 -20.03 -7.59
CA SER A 113 -2.42 -21.03 -7.34
C SER A 113 -3.61 -20.93 -8.31
N LYS A 114 -3.72 -19.81 -9.01
CA LYS A 114 -4.74 -19.53 -10.04
C LYS A 114 -4.17 -19.48 -11.45
N ASN A 115 -2.90 -19.85 -11.63
CA ASN A 115 -2.19 -19.78 -12.91
C ASN A 115 -2.13 -18.35 -13.48
N ILE A 116 -2.08 -17.33 -12.63
CA ILE A 116 -1.93 -15.92 -13.03
C ILE A 116 -0.43 -15.59 -13.10
N PRO A 117 0.09 -15.23 -14.29
CA PRO A 117 1.54 -15.11 -14.49
C PRO A 117 2.13 -13.79 -13.96
N TYR A 118 1.31 -12.76 -13.74
CA TYR A 118 1.77 -11.45 -13.28
C TYR A 118 0.92 -10.91 -12.14
N GLY A 119 1.57 -10.21 -11.21
CA GLY A 119 0.94 -9.44 -10.14
C GLY A 119 1.45 -8.01 -10.11
N LEU A 120 0.67 -7.08 -9.58
CA LEU A 120 1.00 -5.67 -9.43
C LEU A 120 1.17 -5.32 -7.95
N THR A 121 2.31 -4.72 -7.59
CA THR A 121 2.56 -4.13 -6.28
C THR A 121 2.81 -2.63 -6.42
N ILE A 122 2.04 -1.82 -5.69
CA ILE A 122 2.23 -0.36 -5.63
C ILE A 122 2.95 -0.01 -4.33
N GLN A 123 4.12 0.62 -4.43
CA GLN A 123 4.91 1.06 -3.29
C GLN A 123 4.52 2.49 -2.90
N CYS A 124 4.28 2.71 -1.61
CA CYS A 124 3.93 4.04 -1.10
C CYS A 124 5.19 4.91 -0.98
N SER A 125 5.35 5.90 -1.85
CA SER A 125 6.49 6.83 -1.88
C SER A 125 6.24 8.13 -1.11
N THR A 126 5.01 8.39 -0.66
CA THR A 126 4.66 9.57 0.15
C THR A 126 5.01 9.41 1.63
N VAL A 127 5.45 8.23 2.05
CA VAL A 127 5.86 7.97 3.44
C VAL A 127 7.12 8.73 3.85
N LYS A 128 7.23 9.03 5.14
CA LYS A 128 8.43 9.66 5.69
C LYS A 128 9.63 8.71 5.67
N CYS A 129 10.80 9.23 5.36
CA CYS A 129 12.05 8.46 5.35
C CYS A 129 12.44 7.92 6.74
N ILE A 130 12.04 8.59 7.80
CA ILE A 130 12.25 8.16 9.19
C ILE A 130 10.92 8.19 9.93
N SER A 131 10.59 7.08 10.58
CA SER A 131 9.45 7.04 11.49
C SER A 131 9.69 7.91 12.73
N ALA A 132 8.72 8.73 13.11
CA ALA A 132 8.79 9.54 14.32
C ALA A 132 8.89 8.69 15.61
N ARG A 133 8.42 7.44 15.57
CA ARG A 133 8.38 6.51 16.71
C ARG A 133 9.55 5.56 16.80
N ALA A 134 10.30 5.40 15.71
CA ALA A 134 11.46 4.51 15.65
C ALA A 134 12.52 5.12 14.74
N PRO A 135 13.53 5.82 15.28
CA PRO A 135 14.46 6.68 14.55
C PRO A 135 15.34 5.95 13.52
N LEU A 136 15.38 4.62 13.55
CA LEU A 136 16.10 3.79 12.57
C LEU A 136 15.13 2.85 11.82
N LYS A 137 13.88 3.28 11.66
CA LYS A 137 12.86 2.56 10.91
C LYS A 137 12.31 3.44 9.79
N GLY A 138 12.23 2.90 8.60
CA GLY A 138 11.72 3.58 7.41
C GLY A 138 12.29 2.96 6.14
N PRO A 139 11.92 3.45 4.96
CA PRO A 139 12.27 2.81 3.69
C PRO A 139 13.78 2.67 3.41
N LEU A 140 14.58 3.56 4.00
CA LEU A 140 16.05 3.55 3.82
C LEU A 140 16.80 2.76 4.89
N PHE A 141 16.09 2.06 5.78
CA PHE A 141 16.70 1.30 6.86
C PHE A 141 16.24 -0.15 6.80
N LEU A 142 17.20 -1.05 6.75
CA LEU A 142 16.97 -2.48 6.84
C LEU A 142 17.53 -2.99 8.17
N LYS A 143 17.07 -4.14 8.60
CA LYS A 143 17.61 -4.83 9.77
C LYS A 143 18.50 -5.97 9.33
N ASP A 144 19.64 -6.08 9.99
CA ASP A 144 20.52 -7.23 9.94
C ASP A 144 20.76 -7.69 11.36
N GLY A 145 20.02 -8.68 11.80
CA GLY A 145 19.91 -9.00 13.23
C GLY A 145 19.45 -7.77 14.02
N ASN A 146 20.30 -7.30 14.94
CA ASN A 146 20.04 -6.10 15.75
C ASN A 146 20.69 -4.81 15.19
N GLN A 147 21.36 -4.89 14.04
CA GLN A 147 22.08 -3.76 13.46
C GLN A 147 21.29 -3.15 12.30
N PRO A 148 21.17 -1.81 12.22
CA PRO A 148 20.56 -1.14 11.10
C PRO A 148 21.54 -1.07 9.92
N VAL A 149 21.10 -1.47 8.74
CA VAL A 149 21.78 -1.22 7.47
C VAL A 149 21.12 -0.05 6.77
N ARG A 150 21.87 0.95 6.37
CA ARG A 150 21.35 2.12 5.65
C ARG A 150 21.58 1.98 4.16
N LEU A 151 20.63 2.51 3.40
CA LEU A 151 20.64 2.53 1.94
C LEU A 151 20.98 3.92 1.36
N SER A 152 21.39 4.86 2.21
CA SER A 152 21.70 6.25 1.81
C SER A 152 22.73 6.87 2.76
N ASP A 153 23.60 7.73 2.24
CA ASP A 153 24.57 8.51 3.01
C ASP A 153 23.96 9.75 3.68
N LEU A 154 22.68 10.06 3.40
CA LEU A 154 22.00 11.18 4.00
C LEU A 154 21.94 11.04 5.53
N SER A 155 22.26 12.11 6.25
CA SER A 155 22.20 12.12 7.71
C SER A 155 20.75 11.99 8.21
N ASN A 156 20.55 11.54 9.47
CA ASN A 156 19.22 11.45 10.07
C ASN A 156 18.50 12.82 10.11
N SER A 157 19.23 13.91 10.27
CA SER A 157 18.66 15.27 10.23
C SER A 157 18.10 15.61 8.84
N GLN A 158 18.80 15.21 7.79
CA GLN A 158 18.33 15.42 6.42
C GLN A 158 17.12 14.53 6.08
N LEU A 159 17.05 13.32 6.62
CA LEU A 159 15.95 12.38 6.36
C LEU A 159 14.69 12.68 7.19
N LYS A 160 14.84 13.27 8.40
CA LYS A 160 13.74 13.47 9.35
C LYS A 160 12.58 14.29 8.80
N SER A 161 12.86 15.28 7.95
CA SER A 161 11.86 16.18 7.35
C SER A 161 11.37 15.71 5.98
N ARG A 162 12.00 14.70 5.38
CA ARG A 162 11.73 14.27 4.01
C ARG A 162 10.76 13.10 3.94
N SER A 163 9.93 13.12 2.90
CA SER A 163 9.24 11.93 2.41
C SER A 163 10.14 11.21 1.38
N PHE A 164 9.86 9.94 1.15
CA PHE A 164 10.69 9.13 0.24
C PHE A 164 10.75 9.73 -1.18
N CYS A 165 9.62 10.20 -1.71
CA CYS A 165 9.54 10.88 -3.01
C CYS A 165 10.25 12.25 -3.06
N ASN A 166 10.69 12.81 -1.91
CA ASN A 166 11.45 14.06 -1.81
C ASN A 166 12.95 13.85 -1.55
N LEU A 167 13.43 12.62 -1.74
CA LEU A 167 14.86 12.38 -1.68
C LEU A 167 15.58 13.12 -2.82
N PRO A 168 16.86 13.48 -2.66
CA PRO A 168 17.61 14.19 -3.69
C PRO A 168 17.59 13.48 -5.04
N THR A 169 17.53 14.26 -6.10
CA THR A 169 17.64 13.79 -7.49
C THR A 169 18.89 14.40 -8.13
N PRO A 170 19.75 13.63 -8.79
CA PRO A 170 19.70 12.17 -8.89
C PRO A 170 19.92 11.46 -7.55
N PHE A 171 19.36 10.26 -7.38
CA PHE A 171 19.49 9.45 -6.17
C PHE A 171 20.59 8.40 -6.33
N GLN A 172 21.50 8.34 -5.37
CA GLN A 172 22.55 7.33 -5.33
C GLN A 172 22.30 6.38 -4.16
N ILE A 173 22.39 5.07 -4.45
CA ILE A 173 22.34 4.05 -3.41
C ILE A 173 23.73 3.98 -2.76
N SER A 174 23.73 4.10 -1.43
CA SER A 174 24.92 3.92 -0.60
C SER A 174 24.58 2.95 0.53
N ILE A 175 25.21 1.78 0.51
CA ILE A 175 24.92 0.71 1.46
C ILE A 175 26.00 0.73 2.53
N SER A 176 25.64 1.24 3.70
CA SER A 176 26.48 1.20 4.88
C SER A 176 26.05 0.05 5.79
N ALA A 177 26.83 -0.99 5.85
CA ALA A 177 26.71 -2.06 6.82
C ALA A 177 27.98 -2.11 7.68
N PRO A 178 27.92 -2.58 8.95
CA PRO A 178 29.08 -2.78 9.80
C PRO A 178 30.17 -3.59 9.09
N ALA A 179 31.45 -3.23 9.33
CA ALA A 179 32.60 -3.79 8.59
C ALA A 179 32.84 -5.29 8.81
N ASP A 180 32.36 -5.81 9.92
CA ASP A 180 32.50 -7.20 10.38
C ASP A 180 31.41 -8.13 9.79
N GLN A 181 30.46 -7.59 9.07
CA GLN A 181 29.40 -8.40 8.43
C GLN A 181 29.85 -8.92 7.08
N GLN A 182 30.22 -10.19 7.07
CA GLN A 182 30.54 -10.96 5.85
C GLN A 182 29.30 -11.63 5.23
N ASP A 183 28.10 -11.24 5.62
CA ASP A 183 26.87 -11.81 5.07
C ASP A 183 26.84 -11.65 3.55
N SER A 184 26.70 -12.76 2.85
CA SER A 184 26.68 -12.86 1.39
C SER A 184 25.58 -11.99 0.74
N ARG A 185 24.47 -11.79 1.45
CA ARG A 185 23.33 -10.95 1.04
C ARG A 185 23.75 -9.49 0.86
N TRP A 186 24.40 -8.90 1.85
CA TRP A 186 24.86 -7.51 1.81
C TRP A 186 26.02 -7.30 0.85
N LYS A 187 26.88 -8.31 0.72
CA LYS A 187 27.95 -8.31 -0.25
C LYS A 187 27.39 -8.23 -1.68
N ARG A 188 26.44 -9.11 -2.01
CA ARG A 188 25.76 -9.13 -3.31
C ARG A 188 25.04 -7.82 -3.60
N LEU A 189 24.32 -7.28 -2.63
CA LEU A 189 23.61 -6.02 -2.78
C LEU A 189 24.57 -4.87 -3.06
N ARG A 190 25.69 -4.79 -2.33
CA ARG A 190 26.74 -3.78 -2.56
C ARG A 190 27.35 -3.92 -3.94
N GLU A 191 27.73 -5.11 -4.34
CA GLU A 191 28.32 -5.36 -5.66
C GLU A 191 27.39 -4.94 -6.80
N MET A 192 26.10 -5.17 -6.66
CA MET A 192 25.11 -4.87 -7.69
C MET A 192 24.68 -3.41 -7.74
N TRP A 193 24.53 -2.76 -6.57
CA TRP A 193 23.78 -1.51 -6.47
C TRP A 193 24.56 -0.35 -5.84
N ASN A 194 25.59 -0.62 -5.03
CA ASN A 194 26.34 0.45 -4.39
C ASN A 194 26.94 1.39 -5.42
N THR A 195 26.84 2.70 -5.17
CA THR A 195 27.28 3.76 -6.10
C THR A 195 26.49 3.90 -7.41
N LYS A 196 25.49 3.05 -7.68
CA LYS A 196 24.60 3.27 -8.82
C LYS A 196 23.72 4.50 -8.59
N THR A 197 23.58 5.28 -9.66
CA THR A 197 22.79 6.50 -9.68
C THR A 197 21.50 6.28 -10.49
N PHE A 198 20.40 6.77 -9.96
CA PHE A 198 19.08 6.69 -10.56
C PHE A 198 18.47 8.10 -10.67
N THR A 199 17.47 8.26 -11.52
CA THR A 199 16.76 9.53 -11.65
C THR A 199 16.16 9.96 -10.30
N CYS A 200 15.53 9.03 -9.56
CA CYS A 200 14.98 9.26 -8.23
C CYS A 200 15.06 7.98 -7.38
N ALA A 201 14.71 8.08 -6.11
CA ALA A 201 14.74 6.94 -5.18
C ALA A 201 13.70 5.87 -5.52
N GLU A 202 12.54 6.28 -6.03
CA GLU A 202 11.49 5.37 -6.48
C GLU A 202 12.00 4.46 -7.60
N ASP A 203 12.70 5.01 -8.60
CA ASP A 203 13.28 4.22 -9.69
C ASP A 203 14.35 3.25 -9.19
N ALA A 204 15.14 3.67 -8.20
CA ALA A 204 16.14 2.81 -7.57
C ALA A 204 15.47 1.60 -6.89
N PHE A 205 14.42 1.82 -6.12
CA PHE A 205 13.74 0.76 -5.38
C PHE A 205 12.94 -0.18 -6.28
N ILE A 206 12.30 0.36 -7.32
CA ILE A 206 11.67 -0.47 -8.35
C ILE A 206 12.71 -1.37 -9.04
N ALA A 207 13.88 -0.82 -9.42
CA ALA A 207 14.92 -1.60 -10.06
C ALA A 207 15.47 -2.71 -9.14
N ILE A 208 15.74 -2.39 -7.87
CA ILE A 208 16.18 -3.37 -6.87
C ILE A 208 15.12 -4.46 -6.68
N ASN A 209 13.87 -4.09 -6.47
CA ASN A 209 12.79 -5.05 -6.22
C ASN A 209 12.50 -5.92 -7.44
N THR A 210 12.62 -5.37 -8.65
CA THR A 210 12.50 -6.15 -9.88
C THR A 210 13.60 -7.22 -9.97
N GLU A 211 14.83 -6.89 -9.59
CA GLU A 211 15.93 -7.85 -9.60
C GLU A 211 15.78 -8.90 -8.50
N LEU A 212 15.50 -8.48 -7.27
CA LEU A 212 15.29 -9.39 -6.14
C LEU A 212 14.03 -10.26 -6.34
N GLY A 213 13.00 -9.72 -6.97
CA GLY A 213 11.74 -10.43 -7.28
C GLY A 213 11.90 -11.59 -8.26
N LYS A 214 13.01 -11.65 -9.01
CA LYS A 214 13.30 -12.81 -9.90
C LYS A 214 13.35 -14.13 -9.14
N GLN A 215 13.79 -14.12 -7.88
CA GLN A 215 13.79 -15.33 -7.04
C GLN A 215 12.37 -15.80 -6.74
N ILE A 216 11.47 -14.85 -6.42
CA ILE A 216 10.05 -15.15 -6.19
C ILE A 216 9.42 -15.71 -7.47
N LYS A 217 9.66 -15.06 -8.61
CA LYS A 217 9.18 -15.53 -9.93
C LYS A 217 9.66 -16.95 -10.23
N TYR A 218 10.94 -17.21 -10.02
CA TYR A 218 11.50 -18.54 -10.27
C TYR A 218 10.81 -19.63 -9.42
N ALA A 219 10.56 -19.33 -8.15
CA ALA A 219 10.00 -20.28 -7.20
C ALA A 219 8.48 -20.48 -7.35
N THR A 220 7.73 -19.44 -7.79
CA THR A 220 6.25 -19.48 -7.87
C THR A 220 5.71 -19.56 -9.29
N GLY A 221 6.50 -19.19 -10.29
CA GLY A 221 6.04 -19.02 -11.67
C GLY A 221 5.36 -17.68 -11.94
N THR A 222 5.11 -16.84 -10.91
CA THR A 222 4.43 -15.54 -11.04
C THR A 222 5.42 -14.39 -10.83
N GLU A 223 5.43 -13.45 -11.75
CA GLU A 223 6.24 -12.23 -11.67
C GLU A 223 5.47 -11.10 -10.99
N ILE A 224 6.10 -10.42 -10.04
CA ILE A 224 5.55 -9.20 -9.45
C ILE A 224 6.15 -7.99 -10.14
N VAL A 225 5.29 -7.15 -10.70
CA VAL A 225 5.66 -5.85 -11.28
C VAL A 225 5.50 -4.79 -10.20
N PHE A 226 6.56 -4.00 -10.00
CA PHE A 226 6.59 -2.93 -9.00
C PHE A 226 6.38 -1.58 -9.65
N LEU A 227 5.41 -0.83 -9.14
CA LEU A 227 5.17 0.57 -9.43
C LEU A 227 5.12 1.36 -8.11
N ASP A 228 5.00 2.67 -8.22
CA ASP A 228 4.89 3.57 -7.07
C ASP A 228 3.70 4.54 -7.22
N GLU A 229 3.58 5.50 -6.32
CA GLU A 229 2.45 6.44 -6.30
C GLU A 229 2.42 7.44 -7.45
N ARG A 230 3.46 7.54 -8.30
CA ARG A 230 3.37 8.26 -9.57
C ARG A 230 2.32 7.63 -10.47
N PHE A 231 2.22 6.30 -10.48
CA PHE A 231 1.14 5.60 -11.17
C PHE A 231 -0.24 5.93 -10.57
N THR A 232 -0.36 6.04 -9.25
CA THR A 232 -1.61 6.47 -8.59
C THR A 232 -2.00 7.88 -9.02
N SER A 233 -1.04 8.81 -9.06
CA SER A 233 -1.28 10.18 -9.51
C SER A 233 -1.69 10.23 -10.98
N PHE A 234 -1.08 9.40 -11.83
CA PHE A 234 -1.47 9.23 -13.21
C PHE A 234 -2.92 8.70 -13.34
N LEU A 235 -3.30 7.68 -12.56
CA LEU A 235 -4.69 7.19 -12.53
C LEU A 235 -5.67 8.28 -12.09
N ALA A 236 -5.32 9.08 -11.07
CA ALA A 236 -6.14 10.20 -10.63
C ALA A 236 -6.33 11.24 -11.74
N ALA A 237 -5.26 11.56 -12.48
CA ALA A 237 -5.33 12.45 -13.63
C ALA A 237 -6.29 11.92 -14.72
N LYS A 238 -6.23 10.63 -15.05
CA LYS A 238 -7.14 9.99 -16.01
C LYS A 238 -8.59 9.97 -15.52
N GLN A 239 -8.81 9.65 -14.24
CA GLN A 239 -10.15 9.65 -13.65
C GLN A 239 -10.75 11.05 -13.54
N LEU A 240 -9.97 12.09 -13.32
CA LEU A 240 -10.43 13.48 -13.35
C LEU A 240 -10.99 13.86 -14.72
N LEU A 241 -10.45 13.30 -15.78
CA LEU A 241 -10.91 13.56 -17.16
C LEU A 241 -12.14 12.72 -17.54
N ASN A 242 -12.42 11.65 -16.83
CA ASN A 242 -13.55 10.76 -17.09
C ASN A 242 -14.83 11.27 -16.42
N ALA A 243 -15.77 11.77 -17.21
CA ALA A 243 -17.04 12.30 -16.72
C ALA A 243 -17.98 11.22 -16.10
N GLN A 244 -17.71 9.94 -16.31
CA GLN A 244 -18.51 8.86 -15.71
C GLN A 244 -18.09 8.56 -14.24
N LEU A 245 -16.96 9.09 -13.80
CA LEU A 245 -16.40 8.90 -12.47
C LEU A 245 -16.62 10.14 -11.61
N PRO A 246 -16.95 9.99 -10.32
CA PRO A 246 -17.29 11.12 -9.47
C PRO A 246 -16.09 11.93 -8.99
N LEU A 247 -14.85 11.56 -9.37
CA LEU A 247 -13.64 12.20 -8.86
C LEU A 247 -13.60 13.70 -9.15
N ALA A 248 -14.01 14.12 -10.35
CA ALA A 248 -14.03 15.54 -10.70
C ALA A 248 -15.00 16.32 -9.80
N ASP A 249 -16.17 15.77 -9.52
CA ASP A 249 -17.17 16.39 -8.64
C ASP A 249 -16.66 16.42 -7.20
N MET A 250 -16.06 15.34 -6.71
CA MET A 250 -15.45 15.30 -5.36
C MET A 250 -14.42 16.41 -5.16
N ILE A 251 -13.70 16.81 -6.21
CA ILE A 251 -12.62 17.81 -6.12
C ILE A 251 -13.13 19.23 -6.41
N PHE A 252 -13.98 19.42 -7.43
CA PHE A 252 -14.36 20.75 -7.93
C PHE A 252 -15.70 21.25 -7.38
N ASP A 253 -16.63 20.37 -7.01
CA ASP A 253 -17.84 20.80 -6.32
C ASP A 253 -17.51 21.15 -4.86
N ALA A 254 -17.66 22.44 -4.52
CA ALA A 254 -17.31 22.95 -3.20
C ALA A 254 -18.16 22.30 -2.08
N THR A 255 -19.43 22.05 -2.34
CA THR A 255 -20.37 21.48 -1.37
C THR A 255 -20.02 20.02 -1.08
N LEU A 256 -19.83 19.22 -2.14
CA LEU A 256 -19.46 17.82 -2.01
C LEU A 256 -18.08 17.67 -1.38
N ARG A 257 -17.09 18.44 -1.83
CA ARG A 257 -15.75 18.44 -1.26
C ARG A 257 -15.77 18.76 0.22
N SER A 258 -16.44 19.85 0.62
CA SER A 258 -16.53 20.26 2.02
C SER A 258 -17.20 19.19 2.87
N LEU A 259 -18.24 18.53 2.36
CA LEU A 259 -18.91 17.43 3.04
C LEU A 259 -17.96 16.25 3.27
N ILE A 260 -17.28 15.79 2.21
CA ILE A 260 -16.35 14.65 2.30
C ILE A 260 -15.22 14.97 3.29
N LEU A 261 -14.63 16.16 3.20
CA LEU A 261 -13.52 16.56 4.07
C LEU A 261 -13.96 16.68 5.53
N ASN A 262 -15.13 17.24 5.80
CA ASN A 262 -15.68 17.34 7.16
C ASN A 262 -15.96 15.94 7.75
N ILE A 263 -16.56 15.04 6.98
CA ILE A 263 -16.78 13.65 7.42
C ILE A 263 -15.43 12.95 7.64
N LYS A 264 -14.45 13.16 6.77
CA LYS A 264 -13.09 12.63 6.90
C LYS A 264 -12.44 13.12 8.20
N GLU A 265 -12.46 14.42 8.46
CA GLU A 265 -11.86 15.04 9.64
C GLU A 265 -12.53 14.56 10.94
N THR A 266 -13.86 14.59 11.02
CA THR A 266 -14.60 14.10 12.19
C THR A 266 -14.40 12.60 12.42
N THR A 267 -14.24 11.81 11.37
CA THR A 267 -13.96 10.38 11.46
C THR A 267 -12.54 10.11 11.96
N ILE A 268 -11.56 10.92 11.54
CA ILE A 268 -10.17 10.85 12.00
C ILE A 268 -10.06 11.28 13.48
N ASP A 269 -10.72 12.35 13.86
CA ASP A 269 -10.67 12.87 15.23
C ASP A 269 -11.38 11.96 16.24
N SER A 270 -12.41 11.24 15.82
CA SER A 270 -13.14 10.28 16.65
C SER A 270 -12.40 8.95 16.84
N ASP A 271 -11.44 8.68 15.96
CA ASP A 271 -10.67 7.45 15.96
C ASP A 271 -9.22 7.76 16.38
N ASP A 272 -8.83 7.37 17.62
CA ASP A 272 -7.43 7.33 18.04
C ASP A 272 -6.57 6.44 17.12
N ASN A 273 -7.09 6.07 15.98
CA ASN A 273 -6.45 5.21 15.02
C ASN A 273 -5.26 5.92 14.37
N PHE A 274 -4.12 5.52 14.80
CA PHE A 274 -2.80 5.89 14.31
C PHE A 274 -2.65 5.88 12.78
N VAL A 275 -3.45 5.08 12.09
CA VAL A 275 -3.39 4.90 10.64
C VAL A 275 -3.86 6.14 9.89
N LEU A 276 -4.84 6.86 10.43
CA LEU A 276 -5.44 8.03 9.76
C LEU A 276 -4.82 9.37 10.12
N GLY A 277 -4.08 9.47 11.21
CA GLY A 277 -3.44 10.72 11.63
C GLY A 277 -2.41 11.31 10.65
N HIS A 278 -2.15 10.61 9.54
CA HIS A 278 -1.33 11.11 8.44
C HIS A 278 -2.14 11.73 7.29
N ASP A 279 -3.46 11.57 7.26
CA ASP A 279 -4.31 12.00 6.15
C ASP A 279 -5.01 13.35 6.42
N LEU A 280 -4.30 14.26 7.07
CA LEU A 280 -4.80 15.62 7.37
C LEU A 280 -4.78 16.55 6.16
N THR A 281 -4.46 16.07 4.97
CA THR A 281 -4.47 16.87 3.74
C THR A 281 -5.81 16.76 3.01
N ASP A 282 -6.15 17.77 2.23
CA ASP A 282 -7.33 17.74 1.36
C ASP A 282 -6.99 17.01 0.06
N PHE A 283 -7.19 15.69 0.03
CA PHE A 283 -7.01 14.79 -1.11
C PHE A 283 -5.58 14.66 -1.66
N PHE A 284 -4.77 15.71 -1.61
CA PHE A 284 -3.45 15.72 -2.23
C PHE A 284 -2.36 16.21 -1.30
N TYR A 285 -1.15 15.72 -1.55
CA TYR A 285 0.08 16.31 -1.08
C TYR A 285 0.70 17.13 -2.22
N PHE A 286 1.24 18.31 -1.88
CA PHE A 286 2.03 19.08 -2.81
C PHE A 286 3.52 18.80 -2.58
N LYS A 287 4.22 18.37 -3.65
CA LYS A 287 5.66 18.13 -3.58
C LYS A 287 6.42 19.44 -3.66
N SER A 288 6.99 19.87 -2.53
CA SER A 288 7.99 20.92 -2.49
C SER A 288 9.40 20.31 -2.62
N GLU A 289 10.43 21.15 -2.68
CA GLU A 289 11.82 20.65 -2.82
C GLU A 289 12.26 19.75 -1.65
N GLN A 290 11.76 20.00 -0.46
CA GLN A 290 12.24 19.32 0.76
C GLN A 290 11.24 18.31 1.34
N LYS A 291 9.95 18.54 1.19
CA LYS A 291 8.91 17.73 1.84
C LYS A 291 7.61 17.73 1.06
N LEU A 292 6.73 16.81 1.43
CA LEU A 292 5.32 16.89 1.04
C LEU A 292 4.59 17.89 1.96
N GLU A 293 3.96 18.87 1.34
CA GLU A 293 3.13 19.85 2.03
C GLU A 293 1.69 19.34 2.09
N LEU A 294 1.09 19.44 3.28
CA LEU A 294 -0.34 19.18 3.45
C LEU A 294 -1.13 20.34 2.83
N LEU A 295 -2.15 20.01 2.05
CA LEU A 295 -2.98 21.00 1.37
C LEU A 295 -4.30 21.27 2.10
N ALA A 296 -4.73 22.52 2.01
CA ALA A 296 -6.12 22.94 2.09
C ALA A 296 -6.56 23.43 0.70
N ILE A 297 -7.74 23.00 0.25
CA ILE A 297 -8.29 23.32 -1.08
C ILE A 297 -9.48 24.26 -0.92
N GLU A 298 -9.41 25.43 -1.54
CA GLU A 298 -10.50 26.40 -1.58
C GLU A 298 -10.93 26.66 -3.03
N ASN A 299 -12.18 27.12 -3.23
CA ASN A 299 -12.62 27.59 -4.54
C ASN A 299 -12.19 29.04 -4.76
N CYS A 300 -11.82 29.36 -5.97
CA CYS A 300 -11.75 30.74 -6.42
C CYS A 300 -13.17 31.34 -6.50
N THR A 301 -13.28 32.65 -6.41
CA THR A 301 -14.57 33.38 -6.54
C THR A 301 -15.30 33.08 -7.85
N THR A 302 -14.57 32.72 -8.90
CA THR A 302 -15.13 32.33 -10.22
C THR A 302 -15.69 30.90 -10.27
N GLY A 303 -15.46 30.08 -9.23
CA GLY A 303 -15.92 28.67 -9.13
C GLY A 303 -15.21 27.67 -10.04
N ALA A 304 -14.47 28.12 -11.07
CA ALA A 304 -13.83 27.26 -12.06
C ALA A 304 -12.40 26.82 -11.68
N GLU A 305 -11.80 27.48 -10.70
CA GLU A 305 -10.42 27.24 -10.26
C GLU A 305 -10.38 26.93 -8.77
N LEU A 306 -9.38 26.15 -8.40
CA LEU A 306 -9.04 25.83 -7.02
C LEU A 306 -7.82 26.62 -6.59
N ILE A 307 -7.80 27.02 -5.33
CA ILE A 307 -6.63 27.59 -4.66
C ILE A 307 -6.06 26.50 -3.76
N LEU A 308 -4.86 26.04 -4.08
CA LEU A 308 -4.11 25.09 -3.26
C LEU A 308 -3.28 25.88 -2.26
N LYS A 309 -3.59 25.72 -0.99
CA LYS A 309 -2.89 26.39 0.12
C LYS A 309 -2.12 25.38 0.95
N ARG A 310 -0.97 25.78 1.49
CA ARG A 310 -0.31 25.02 2.54
C ARG A 310 -1.17 25.05 3.80
N ARG A 311 -1.53 23.89 4.34
CA ARG A 311 -2.43 23.81 5.49
C ARG A 311 -1.85 24.44 6.77
N SER A 312 -0.53 24.43 6.93
CA SER A 312 0.12 24.91 8.16
C SER A 312 0.09 26.44 8.35
N ASP A 313 0.09 27.21 7.26
CA ASP A 313 0.22 28.68 7.31
C ASP A 313 -0.67 29.41 6.30
N GLY A 314 -1.48 28.71 5.53
CA GLY A 314 -2.37 29.29 4.53
C GLY A 314 -1.67 29.85 3.28
N THR A 315 -0.35 29.65 3.14
CA THR A 315 0.40 30.11 1.95
C THR A 315 -0.19 29.50 0.69
N VAL A 316 -0.53 30.33 -0.30
CA VAL A 316 -0.98 29.91 -1.62
C VAL A 316 0.18 29.28 -2.37
N LEU A 317 0.06 28.01 -2.72
CA LEU A 317 1.05 27.25 -3.47
C LEU A 317 0.76 27.23 -4.97
N ALA A 318 -0.53 27.20 -5.35
CA ALA A 318 -0.96 27.25 -6.73
C ALA A 318 -2.43 27.68 -6.86
N ARG A 319 -2.80 28.18 -8.06
CA ARG A 319 -4.18 28.34 -8.52
C ARG A 319 -4.33 27.47 -9.75
N VAL A 320 -5.31 26.57 -9.75
CA VAL A 320 -5.37 25.51 -10.76
C VAL A 320 -6.81 25.28 -11.23
N GLY A 321 -6.99 25.28 -12.53
CA GLY A 321 -8.16 24.69 -13.15
C GLY A 321 -7.97 23.17 -13.35
N LYS A 322 -9.00 22.49 -13.84
CA LYS A 322 -8.98 21.03 -14.04
C LYS A 322 -7.78 20.54 -14.87
N ARG A 323 -7.47 21.22 -15.97
CA ARG A 323 -6.34 20.83 -16.85
C ARG A 323 -4.98 20.99 -16.17
N GLU A 324 -4.80 22.04 -15.39
CA GLU A 324 -3.55 22.26 -14.65
C GLU A 324 -3.40 21.25 -13.51
N LEU A 325 -4.48 20.92 -12.80
CA LEU A 325 -4.49 19.90 -11.77
C LEU A 325 -4.06 18.53 -12.35
N VAL A 326 -4.61 18.16 -13.52
CA VAL A 326 -4.23 16.94 -14.25
C VAL A 326 -2.73 16.95 -14.54
N ARG A 327 -2.21 18.06 -15.14
CA ARG A 327 -0.78 18.19 -15.44
C ARG A 327 0.09 18.04 -14.19
N MET A 328 -0.29 18.67 -13.09
CA MET A 328 0.47 18.58 -11.83
C MET A 328 0.52 17.16 -11.26
N LEU A 329 -0.51 16.34 -11.48
CA LEU A 329 -0.53 14.92 -11.12
C LEU A 329 0.39 14.11 -12.03
N GLU A 330 0.34 14.35 -13.34
CA GLU A 330 1.18 13.66 -14.33
C GLU A 330 2.66 14.01 -14.17
N ASP A 331 2.98 15.28 -13.83
CA ASP A 331 4.35 15.76 -13.59
C ASP A 331 4.89 15.34 -12.20
N GLY A 332 4.11 14.65 -11.37
CA GLY A 332 4.51 14.25 -10.01
C GLY A 332 4.71 15.43 -9.06
N ARG A 333 4.07 16.57 -9.30
CA ARG A 333 4.02 17.74 -8.38
C ARG A 333 2.95 17.58 -7.31
N LEU A 334 1.91 16.77 -7.62
CA LEU A 334 0.87 16.37 -6.67
C LEU A 334 0.85 14.85 -6.53
N PHE A 335 0.65 14.40 -5.32
CA PHE A 335 0.42 13.01 -4.97
C PHE A 335 -0.94 12.87 -4.28
N CYS A 336 -1.66 11.80 -4.57
CA CYS A 336 -2.87 11.48 -3.84
C CYS A 336 -2.56 11.24 -2.36
N ASP A 337 -3.43 11.69 -1.46
CA ASP A 337 -3.41 11.21 -0.10
C ASP A 337 -3.85 9.73 -0.05
N ARG A 338 -3.76 9.12 1.11
CA ARG A 338 -4.09 7.72 1.26
C ARG A 338 -5.56 7.43 0.91
N PHE A 339 -6.49 8.27 1.36
CA PHE A 339 -7.92 8.13 1.06
C PHE A 339 -8.19 8.18 -0.45
N LEU A 340 -7.67 9.20 -1.13
CA LEU A 340 -7.84 9.33 -2.58
C LEU A 340 -7.09 8.23 -3.34
N GLY A 341 -5.93 7.82 -2.86
CA GLY A 341 -5.16 6.71 -3.42
C GLY A 341 -5.96 5.41 -3.44
N TYR A 342 -6.67 5.07 -2.35
CA TYR A 342 -7.58 3.91 -2.33
C TYR A 342 -8.77 4.10 -3.25
N PHE A 343 -9.34 5.32 -3.29
CA PHE A 343 -10.44 5.62 -4.18
C PHE A 343 -10.08 5.33 -5.64
N VAL A 344 -8.99 5.89 -6.13
CA VAL A 344 -8.62 5.78 -7.56
C VAL A 344 -8.11 4.39 -7.95
N ARG A 345 -7.47 3.65 -7.04
CA ARG A 345 -6.91 2.33 -7.32
C ARG A 345 -7.90 1.20 -7.11
N CYS A 346 -8.73 1.29 -6.07
CA CYS A 346 -9.50 0.17 -5.58
C CYS A 346 -11.00 0.39 -5.67
N PHE A 347 -11.53 1.46 -5.07
CA PHE A 347 -12.98 1.64 -4.99
C PHE A 347 -13.60 1.88 -6.35
N GLY A 348 -12.99 2.75 -7.17
CA GLY A 348 -13.48 3.06 -8.50
C GLY A 348 -13.22 1.99 -9.55
N THR A 349 -12.38 1.02 -9.26
CA THR A 349 -11.95 0.00 -10.24
C THR A 349 -12.41 -1.41 -9.89
N GLY A 350 -12.83 -1.64 -8.65
CA GLY A 350 -13.15 -2.98 -8.14
C GLY A 350 -11.94 -3.88 -7.88
N LEU A 351 -10.72 -3.33 -7.93
CA LEU A 351 -9.53 -4.10 -7.57
C LEU A 351 -9.51 -4.36 -6.06
N LYS A 352 -9.13 -5.58 -5.69
CA LYS A 352 -8.83 -5.91 -4.30
C LYS A 352 -7.47 -5.34 -3.93
N ALA A 353 -7.43 -4.59 -2.81
CA ALA A 353 -6.19 -4.13 -2.24
C ALA A 353 -5.69 -5.15 -1.20
N LEU A 354 -4.57 -5.81 -1.49
CA LEU A 354 -3.91 -6.70 -0.55
C LEU A 354 -2.84 -5.92 0.21
N GLY A 355 -2.67 -6.20 1.50
CA GLY A 355 -1.69 -5.50 2.33
C GLY A 355 -1.64 -6.01 3.76
N GLY A 356 -1.02 -5.27 4.66
CA GLY A 356 -0.89 -5.61 6.07
C GLY A 356 -2.22 -5.52 6.85
N THR A 357 -2.19 -5.94 8.11
CA THR A 357 -3.37 -6.02 9.00
C THR A 357 -4.10 -4.70 9.19
N SER A 358 -3.38 -3.58 9.24
CA SER A 358 -3.98 -2.25 9.41
C SER A 358 -4.69 -1.72 8.16
N GLN A 359 -4.42 -2.30 7.00
CA GLN A 359 -5.03 -1.88 5.74
C GLN A 359 -6.54 -2.13 5.72
N GLN A 360 -6.98 -3.23 6.31
CA GLN A 360 -8.40 -3.59 6.35
C GLN A 360 -9.23 -2.55 7.10
N ASP A 361 -8.73 -2.09 8.24
CA ASP A 361 -9.40 -1.05 9.04
C ASP A 361 -9.44 0.28 8.26
N SER A 362 -8.33 0.64 7.61
CA SER A 362 -8.25 1.86 6.79
C SER A 362 -9.23 1.83 5.62
N VAL A 363 -9.31 0.71 4.90
CA VAL A 363 -10.23 0.56 3.76
C VAL A 363 -11.69 0.66 4.20
N GLY A 364 -12.09 -0.04 5.27
CA GLY A 364 -13.43 0.03 5.82
C GLY A 364 -13.81 1.44 6.24
N LEU A 365 -12.87 2.17 6.83
CA LEU A 365 -13.08 3.54 7.24
C LEU A 365 -13.26 4.50 6.06
N TYR A 366 -12.44 4.37 5.02
CA TYR A 366 -12.58 5.16 3.80
C TYR A 366 -13.89 4.88 3.06
N GLN A 367 -14.32 3.61 3.02
CA GLN A 367 -15.64 3.25 2.50
C GLN A 367 -16.76 3.89 3.34
N SER A 368 -16.63 3.94 4.67
CA SER A 368 -17.60 4.59 5.56
C SER A 368 -17.70 6.09 5.27
N ILE A 369 -16.57 6.79 5.06
CA ILE A 369 -16.57 8.20 4.69
C ILE A 369 -17.33 8.42 3.38
N LEU A 370 -17.03 7.63 2.34
CA LEU A 370 -17.71 7.72 1.05
C LEU A 370 -19.21 7.41 1.17
N ARG A 371 -19.58 6.38 1.93
CA ARG A 371 -20.98 5.98 2.14
C ARG A 371 -21.77 7.07 2.83
N LYS A 372 -21.26 7.64 3.92
CA LYS A 372 -21.88 8.77 4.63
C LYS A 372 -22.06 9.99 3.73
N SER A 373 -21.04 10.30 2.90
CA SER A 373 -21.11 11.41 1.94
C SER A 373 -22.15 11.14 0.84
N ASN A 374 -22.18 9.92 0.27
CA ASN A 374 -23.13 9.55 -0.77
C ASN A 374 -24.57 9.51 -0.27
N THR A 375 -24.80 9.11 0.97
CA THR A 375 -26.13 9.14 1.59
C THR A 375 -26.69 10.56 1.66
N GLN A 376 -25.82 11.58 1.82
CA GLN A 376 -26.26 12.98 1.93
C GLN A 376 -26.43 13.68 0.58
N LEU A 377 -25.55 13.44 -0.39
CA LEU A 377 -25.51 14.17 -1.66
C LEU A 377 -25.71 13.32 -2.92
N GLN A 378 -25.81 12.00 -2.80
CA GLN A 378 -26.08 11.06 -3.91
C GLN A 378 -25.21 11.34 -5.16
N PHE A 379 -23.89 11.50 -4.96
CA PHE A 379 -22.97 11.84 -6.03
C PHE A 379 -22.43 10.63 -6.83
N MET A 380 -22.72 9.43 -6.36
CA MET A 380 -22.35 8.18 -7.05
C MET A 380 -23.55 7.59 -7.78
N ASN A 381 -23.36 7.18 -9.03
CA ASN A 381 -24.36 6.35 -9.69
C ASN A 381 -24.39 4.94 -9.12
N THR A 382 -25.49 4.22 -9.27
CA THR A 382 -25.69 2.88 -8.69
C THR A 382 -24.62 1.86 -9.08
N PRO A 383 -24.14 1.75 -10.36
CA PRO A 383 -23.07 0.83 -10.71
C PRO A 383 -21.77 1.13 -9.97
N PHE A 384 -21.40 2.41 -9.84
CA PHE A 384 -20.20 2.82 -9.13
C PHE A 384 -20.34 2.63 -7.62
N GLU A 385 -21.50 2.96 -7.05
CA GLU A 385 -21.82 2.75 -5.63
C GLU A 385 -21.68 1.27 -5.24
N ASN A 386 -22.27 0.37 -6.04
CA ASN A 386 -22.17 -1.07 -5.81
C ASN A 386 -20.74 -1.56 -5.85
N LEU A 387 -19.90 -0.97 -6.71
CA LEU A 387 -18.49 -1.29 -6.79
C LEU A 387 -17.70 -0.80 -5.58
N CYS A 388 -17.91 0.46 -5.19
CA CYS A 388 -17.22 1.09 -4.06
C CYS A 388 -17.48 0.41 -2.72
N PHE A 389 -18.69 -0.12 -2.52
CA PHE A 389 -19.15 -0.61 -1.21
C PHE A 389 -19.18 -2.14 -1.09
N ARG A 390 -18.49 -2.83 -1.98
CA ARG A 390 -18.33 -4.28 -1.89
C ARG A 390 -17.46 -4.64 -0.69
N ASP A 391 -17.98 -5.53 0.16
CA ASP A 391 -17.26 -6.02 1.35
C ASP A 391 -15.96 -6.79 1.00
N GLU A 392 -15.88 -7.28 -0.24
CA GLU A 392 -14.78 -8.11 -0.73
C GLU A 392 -13.54 -7.32 -1.18
N LEU A 393 -13.57 -5.97 -1.13
CA LEU A 393 -12.42 -5.14 -1.48
C LEU A 393 -11.31 -5.16 -0.42
N THR A 394 -11.61 -5.68 0.78
CA THR A 394 -10.67 -5.68 1.90
C THR A 394 -10.09 -7.07 2.11
N PHE A 395 -8.78 -7.21 1.93
CA PHE A 395 -8.08 -8.46 2.17
C PHE A 395 -6.77 -8.28 2.90
N LEU A 396 -6.53 -9.26 3.79
CA LEU A 396 -5.30 -9.46 4.49
C LEU A 396 -4.44 -10.46 3.71
N ALA A 397 -3.28 -10.06 3.24
CA ALA A 397 -2.21 -10.96 2.86
C ALA A 397 -0.91 -10.46 3.51
N GLY A 398 -0.13 -11.34 4.06
CA GLY A 398 1.21 -11.01 4.50
C GLY A 398 1.49 -11.20 5.98
N ALA A 399 2.14 -10.25 6.63
CA ALA A 399 2.82 -10.36 7.92
C ALA A 399 2.16 -11.23 9.02
N PRO A 400 0.83 -11.24 9.24
CA PRO A 400 0.22 -12.09 10.26
C PRO A 400 0.43 -13.58 10.08
N PHE A 401 0.62 -14.03 8.83
CA PHE A 401 0.82 -15.45 8.55
C PHE A 401 2.21 -15.96 8.94
N PHE A 402 3.10 -15.09 9.42
CA PHE A 402 4.53 -15.40 9.58
C PHE A 402 5.06 -15.42 10.99
N GLU A 403 4.31 -14.91 11.96
CA GLU A 403 4.76 -14.94 13.35
C GLU A 403 5.02 -16.36 13.87
N GLY A 404 4.47 -17.38 13.21
CA GLY A 404 4.74 -18.78 13.50
C GLY A 404 5.86 -19.41 12.67
N ILE A 405 6.49 -18.64 11.76
CA ILE A 405 7.60 -19.13 10.95
C ILE A 405 8.90 -18.71 11.66
N ASP A 406 9.77 -19.68 11.88
CA ASP A 406 11.06 -19.45 12.50
C ASP A 406 11.91 -18.47 11.67
N SER A 407 12.41 -17.41 12.29
CA SER A 407 13.27 -16.41 11.64
C SER A 407 14.53 -17.04 11.03
N SER A 408 15.05 -18.13 11.62
CA SER A 408 16.17 -18.87 11.05
C SER A 408 15.86 -19.47 9.69
N LEU A 409 14.60 -19.79 9.43
CA LEU A 409 14.14 -20.27 8.13
C LEU A 409 14.10 -19.16 7.08
N LEU A 410 13.68 -17.96 7.47
CA LEU A 410 13.71 -16.76 6.62
C LEU A 410 15.15 -16.35 6.28
N ASP A 411 16.04 -16.40 7.26
CA ASP A 411 17.47 -16.15 7.04
C ASP A 411 18.08 -17.16 6.06
N SER A 412 17.69 -18.43 6.17
CA SER A 412 18.15 -19.48 5.25
C SER A 412 17.64 -19.26 3.82
N ILE A 413 16.42 -18.75 3.65
CA ILE A 413 15.84 -18.44 2.34
C ILE A 413 16.54 -17.22 1.71
N ASN A 414 16.81 -16.20 2.51
CA ASN A 414 17.49 -14.99 2.05
C ASN A 414 18.98 -15.21 1.70
N GLN A 415 19.61 -16.24 2.29
CA GLN A 415 21.02 -16.57 2.11
C GLN A 415 21.29 -17.61 1.03
N SER A 416 20.29 -18.36 0.61
CA SER A 416 20.46 -19.57 -0.18
C SER A 416 19.99 -19.44 -1.62
N SER A 417 20.36 -20.44 -2.43
CA SER A 417 19.98 -20.57 -3.83
C SER A 417 18.44 -20.65 -4.01
N THR A 418 17.98 -20.35 -5.21
CA THR A 418 16.59 -20.45 -5.67
C THR A 418 15.90 -21.76 -5.29
N ASP A 419 16.64 -22.85 -5.14
CA ASP A 419 16.12 -24.18 -4.81
C ASP A 419 15.52 -24.27 -3.39
N ASN A 420 16.07 -23.48 -2.45
CA ASN A 420 15.57 -23.47 -1.08
C ASN A 420 14.24 -22.73 -0.95
N LEU A 421 14.03 -21.68 -1.73
CA LEU A 421 12.75 -20.95 -1.73
C LEU A 421 11.62 -21.85 -2.28
N GLY A 422 11.88 -22.63 -3.34
CA GLY A 422 10.92 -23.60 -3.85
C GLY A 422 10.54 -24.64 -2.79
N SER A 423 11.53 -25.24 -2.12
CA SER A 423 11.30 -26.21 -1.04
C SER A 423 10.52 -25.61 0.14
N PHE A 424 10.80 -24.35 0.48
CA PHE A 424 10.05 -23.62 1.50
C PHE A 424 8.58 -23.43 1.10
N ILE A 425 8.31 -22.99 -0.12
CA ILE A 425 6.95 -22.83 -0.64
C ILE A 425 6.18 -24.15 -0.55
N GLU A 426 6.79 -25.25 -1.00
CA GLU A 426 6.16 -26.57 -0.92
C GLU A 426 5.85 -26.99 0.53
N LEU A 427 6.73 -26.62 1.47
CA LEU A 427 6.52 -26.91 2.89
C LEU A 427 5.35 -26.11 3.48
N ILE A 428 5.23 -24.81 3.14
CA ILE A 428 4.22 -23.94 3.79
C ILE A 428 2.85 -24.01 3.12
N LYS A 429 2.76 -24.28 1.82
CA LYS A 429 1.47 -24.29 1.09
C LYS A 429 0.48 -25.30 1.61
N THR A 430 0.95 -26.43 2.14
CA THR A 430 0.13 -27.51 2.69
C THR A 430 -0.18 -27.33 4.18
N ARG A 431 0.51 -26.42 4.88
CA ARG A 431 0.26 -26.16 6.30
C ARG A 431 -1.02 -25.37 6.48
N LYS A 432 -1.75 -25.69 7.56
CA LYS A 432 -2.92 -24.92 7.95
C LYS A 432 -2.52 -23.51 8.35
N VAL A 433 -3.34 -22.53 7.98
CA VAL A 433 -3.13 -21.11 8.31
C VAL A 433 -2.83 -20.91 9.80
N LYS A 434 -3.56 -21.58 10.70
CA LYS A 434 -3.33 -21.50 12.15
C LYS A 434 -1.93 -21.92 12.61
N GLN A 435 -1.25 -22.76 11.83
CA GLN A 435 0.12 -23.20 12.15
C GLN A 435 1.17 -22.18 11.72
N LEU A 436 0.80 -21.27 10.82
CA LEU A 436 1.67 -20.21 10.29
C LEU A 436 1.53 -18.91 11.07
N ILE A 437 0.36 -18.64 11.67
CA ILE A 437 0.02 -17.38 12.36
C ILE A 437 0.66 -17.31 13.77
N GLY A 438 1.46 -18.04 14.27
CA GLY A 438 2.13 -17.90 15.57
C GLY A 438 1.26 -17.28 16.68
N ASN A 439 1.86 -16.45 17.51
CA ASN A 439 1.20 -15.78 18.64
C ASN A 439 0.42 -14.50 18.25
N PHE A 440 0.44 -14.12 17.00
CA PHE A 440 -0.30 -12.99 16.45
C PHE A 440 0.00 -11.64 17.14
N GLN A 441 1.28 -11.40 17.44
CA GLN A 441 1.71 -10.18 18.16
C GLN A 441 1.41 -8.90 17.38
N SER A 442 1.47 -8.94 16.05
CA SER A 442 1.11 -7.81 15.18
C SER A 442 -0.36 -7.40 15.34
N CYS A 443 -1.25 -8.33 15.66
CA CYS A 443 -2.65 -8.04 15.93
C CYS A 443 -2.93 -7.54 17.34
N HIS A 444 -2.01 -7.68 18.26
CA HIS A 444 -2.17 -7.10 19.60
C HIS A 444 -2.33 -5.57 19.54
N TYR A 445 -1.71 -4.95 18.56
CA TYR A 445 -1.86 -3.51 18.30
C TYR A 445 -3.26 -3.15 17.82
N LEU A 446 -3.81 -3.91 16.89
CA LEU A 446 -5.18 -3.73 16.39
C LEU A 446 -6.21 -3.94 17.49
N LEU A 447 -6.04 -4.98 18.31
CA LEU A 447 -6.89 -5.24 19.47
C LEU A 447 -6.88 -4.10 20.48
N LYS A 448 -5.70 -3.54 20.77
CA LYS A 448 -5.55 -2.44 21.71
C LYS A 448 -6.30 -1.18 21.26
N ASN A 449 -6.31 -0.92 19.98
CA ASN A 449 -7.02 0.20 19.38
C ASN A 449 -8.52 -0.06 19.30
N ALA A 450 -8.92 -1.25 18.89
CA ALA A 450 -10.33 -1.63 18.78
C ALA A 450 -11.03 -1.67 20.17
N VAL A 451 -10.35 -2.08 21.23
CA VAL A 451 -10.89 -2.06 22.60
C VAL A 451 -11.05 -0.62 23.11
N LYS A 452 -10.06 0.25 22.85
CA LYS A 452 -10.15 1.67 23.24
C LYS A 452 -11.33 2.39 22.57
N ASN A 453 -11.63 2.08 21.32
CA ASN A 453 -12.74 2.68 20.61
C ASN A 453 -14.10 2.25 21.14
N LYS A 454 -14.21 1.02 21.64
CA LYS A 454 -15.45 0.51 22.25
C LYS A 454 -15.73 1.07 23.64
N GLU A 455 -14.69 1.44 24.39
CA GLU A 455 -14.84 2.07 25.72
C GLU A 455 -15.27 3.56 25.61
N ARG A 456 -15.21 4.16 24.42
CA ARG A 456 -15.56 5.56 24.15
C ARG A 456 -16.91 5.73 23.46
N GLN A 457 -17.55 4.65 22.99
CA GLN A 457 -18.94 4.61 22.49
C GLN A 457 -19.93 4.33 23.62
#